data_95626e86a6dadad77562381487bb78aa
#
_entry.id   95626e86a6dadad77562381487bb78aa
#
_cell.length_a   1.000
_cell.length_b   1.000
_cell.length_c   1.000
_cell.angle_alpha   90.00
_cell.angle_beta   90.00
_cell.angle_gamma   90.00
#
_symmetry.space_group_name_H-M   'P 1'
#
loop_
_entity.id
_entity.type
_entity.pdbx_description
1 polymer ?
#
loop_
_entity_poly.entity_id
_entity_poly.type
_entity_poly.pdbx_seq_one_letter_code
_entity_poly.pdbx_strand_id
1 'polypeptide(L)'
;MDPGRSPPVQPFPSVADDRAHGLQAVVDSGLMTARMSSQNTARNIGTGSADGVRRHFASDNYAGITPEAWAALAEANQDHEPAYGNDRWTQAAADRIRDLFETPCEVFFVFNGTAANSLALATCCQSYHSVLCHEVAHVEKDECGAPEFFSNGSKLLLLPGDLGKLTPAGIEEAVRRRTDLHYPKPKVVTVTEPTEVGTLYTPQELRAIGAMTKKHGLRFHMDGARFANAVAALGVAPREITWQAGVDVLSFGGTKNGIHVGETVVFFNLELAEEFAYRAKQAGQLCSKMRFMSAPWVGMLSDGVWLRHAAHANAMASLLHELIAPCPGVRVLFPRQVNSVFVDLPKPVIQALWDKGWLFYNFIGEGGCRLMCSWDTREEDVRAFAADLRECAGG
;
A
#
# COMPACT_ATOMS: atom_id res chain seq x y z
N MET A 1 -53.98 -11.41 40.00
CA MET A 1 -53.41 -11.35 38.64
C MET A 1 -52.14 -10.53 38.71
N ASP A 2 -51.03 -11.18 38.71
CA ASP A 2 -49.68 -10.58 38.87
C ASP A 2 -49.06 -10.38 37.46
N PRO A 3 -48.71 -9.17 37.03
CA PRO A 3 -48.09 -8.92 35.73
C PRO A 3 -46.59 -8.69 35.91
N GLY A 4 -45.78 -9.78 35.89
CA GLY A 4 -44.36 -9.59 36.02
C GLY A 4 -43.51 -10.87 35.92
N ARG A 5 -43.57 -11.61 34.84
CA ARG A 5 -42.51 -12.59 34.49
C ARG A 5 -42.26 -12.59 32.98
N SER A 6 -41.07 -12.10 32.61
CA SER A 6 -40.49 -12.32 31.28
C SER A 6 -40.17 -13.81 31.07
N PRO A 7 -40.34 -14.36 29.86
CA PRO A 7 -39.98 -15.76 29.55
C PRO A 7 -38.46 -15.94 29.53
N PRO A 8 -37.99 -17.15 29.85
CA PRO A 8 -36.53 -17.44 29.84
C PRO A 8 -35.94 -17.48 28.43
N VAL A 9 -34.80 -16.82 28.30
CA VAL A 9 -33.95 -16.87 27.10
C VAL A 9 -33.36 -18.26 26.93
N GLN A 10 -33.64 -18.90 25.81
CA GLN A 10 -33.01 -20.18 25.47
C GLN A 10 -31.58 -19.97 24.95
N PRO A 11 -30.62 -20.83 25.29
CA PRO A 11 -29.25 -20.75 24.75
C PRO A 11 -29.22 -21.21 23.30
N PHE A 12 -28.43 -20.48 22.50
CA PHE A 12 -28.15 -20.81 21.11
C PHE A 12 -27.39 -22.13 20.98
N PRO A 13 -27.65 -22.98 19.96
CA PRO A 13 -26.89 -24.18 19.73
C PRO A 13 -25.49 -23.85 19.22
N SER A 14 -24.46 -24.52 19.79
CA SER A 14 -23.09 -24.52 19.31
C SER A 14 -23.01 -25.26 17.96
N VAL A 15 -22.61 -24.56 16.91
CA VAL A 15 -22.23 -25.22 15.65
C VAL A 15 -20.74 -25.55 15.75
N ALA A 16 -20.45 -26.84 15.84
CA ALA A 16 -19.10 -27.35 15.64
C ALA A 16 -18.81 -27.32 14.13
N ASP A 17 -17.78 -26.62 13.74
CA ASP A 17 -17.35 -26.56 12.34
C ASP A 17 -15.99 -27.25 12.18
N ASP A 18 -16.05 -28.41 11.59
CA ASP A 18 -14.91 -29.19 11.12
C ASP A 18 -14.65 -28.81 9.65
N ARG A 19 -13.84 -27.81 9.38
CA ARG A 19 -13.14 -27.61 8.09
C ARG A 19 -12.26 -26.35 8.13
N ALA A 20 -11.01 -26.46 8.56
CA ALA A 20 -9.92 -25.57 8.10
C ALA A 20 -8.57 -26.05 8.66
N HIS A 21 -8.05 -27.14 8.16
CA HIS A 21 -6.64 -27.49 8.37
C HIS A 21 -5.86 -27.14 7.11
N GLY A 22 -5.16 -26.00 7.15
CA GLY A 22 -4.20 -25.62 6.11
C GLY A 22 -3.69 -24.20 6.15
N LEU A 23 -4.53 -23.21 6.41
CA LEU A 23 -4.12 -21.79 6.46
C LEU A 23 -4.20 -21.17 7.87
N GLN A 24 -4.92 -21.76 8.79
CA GLN A 24 -5.11 -21.25 10.14
C GLN A 24 -3.80 -21.17 10.94
N ALA A 25 -2.79 -22.00 10.62
CA ALA A 25 -1.50 -21.98 11.30
C ALA A 25 -0.62 -20.74 10.99
N VAL A 26 -0.95 -19.96 9.94
CA VAL A 26 -0.23 -18.73 9.59
C VAL A 26 -0.88 -17.49 10.23
N VAL A 27 -2.18 -17.58 10.57
CA VAL A 27 -2.95 -16.44 11.09
C VAL A 27 -3.01 -16.44 12.63
N ASP A 28 -2.92 -17.60 13.29
CA ASP A 28 -3.02 -17.71 14.77
C ASP A 28 -1.76 -17.31 15.55
N SER A 29 -0.64 -17.05 14.89
CA SER A 29 0.51 -16.41 15.55
C SER A 29 0.40 -14.90 15.43
N GLY A 30 -0.33 -14.30 16.35
CA GLY A 30 -0.62 -12.89 16.41
C GLY A 30 0.55 -11.94 16.15
N LEU A 31 0.21 -10.79 15.59
CA LEU A 31 1.01 -9.60 15.36
C LEU A 31 1.99 -9.68 14.19
N MET A 32 1.52 -9.21 13.04
CA MET A 32 2.35 -8.55 12.04
C MET A 32 2.95 -7.26 12.66
N THR A 33 3.80 -7.37 13.64
CA THR A 33 4.64 -6.28 14.07
C THR A 33 5.97 -6.42 13.34
N ALA A 34 6.24 -5.53 12.42
CA ALA A 34 7.59 -5.30 11.91
C ALA A 34 8.50 -4.93 13.09
N ARG A 35 8.98 -5.90 13.84
CA ARG A 35 10.02 -5.67 14.84
C ARG A 35 11.34 -5.56 14.11
N MET A 36 11.73 -4.33 13.80
CA MET A 36 13.16 -4.06 13.73
C MET A 36 13.73 -4.40 15.12
N SER A 37 14.71 -5.30 15.19
CA SER A 37 15.47 -5.44 16.42
C SER A 37 16.03 -4.05 16.74
N SER A 38 15.71 -3.50 17.90
CA SER A 38 16.18 -2.20 18.37
C SER A 38 17.71 -2.07 18.38
N GLN A 39 18.42 -3.18 18.25
CA GLN A 39 19.88 -3.24 18.16
C GLN A 39 20.40 -2.94 16.74
N ASN A 40 19.61 -3.15 15.66
CA ASN A 40 20.07 -2.91 14.29
C ASN A 40 19.73 -1.48 13.78
N THR A 41 18.77 -0.79 14.38
CA THR A 41 18.39 0.58 14.00
C THR A 41 19.46 1.62 14.32
N ALA A 42 20.35 1.35 15.29
CA ALA A 42 21.35 2.34 15.74
C ALA A 42 22.74 2.18 15.07
N ARG A 43 23.02 1.11 14.36
CA ARG A 43 24.39 0.77 13.97
C ARG A 43 24.87 1.21 12.59
N ASN A 44 23.99 1.53 11.62
CA ASN A 44 24.47 1.86 10.26
C ASN A 44 23.51 2.68 9.39
N ILE A 45 22.92 3.74 9.93
CA ILE A 45 22.25 4.70 9.05
C ILE A 45 23.32 5.74 8.63
N GLY A 46 23.88 5.61 7.42
CA GLY A 46 24.45 6.74 6.75
C GLY A 46 25.96 6.82 6.51
N THR A 47 26.73 5.74 6.62
CA THR A 47 28.05 5.72 6.00
C THR A 47 28.10 4.56 5.03
N GLY A 48 28.34 4.82 3.74
CA GLY A 48 28.63 3.75 2.78
C GLY A 48 29.64 2.79 3.41
N SER A 49 29.37 1.47 3.33
CA SER A 49 30.32 0.49 3.80
C SER A 49 31.65 0.68 3.08
N ALA A 50 32.78 0.31 3.73
CA ALA A 50 34.11 0.46 3.15
C ALA A 50 34.26 -0.26 1.80
N ASP A 51 33.40 -1.24 1.50
CA ASP A 51 33.32 -1.99 0.24
C ASP A 51 32.34 -1.37 -0.78
N GLY A 52 31.71 -0.23 -0.46
CA GLY A 52 30.75 0.46 -1.34
C GLY A 52 29.39 -0.22 -1.50
N VAL A 53 29.12 -1.34 -0.82
CA VAL A 53 27.85 -2.06 -0.87
C VAL A 53 26.81 -1.40 0.04
N ARG A 54 25.63 -1.09 -0.50
CA ARG A 54 24.49 -0.62 0.29
C ARG A 54 23.70 -1.82 0.81
N ARG A 55 23.82 -2.09 2.10
CA ARG A 55 23.20 -3.27 2.74
C ARG A 55 21.77 -3.00 3.17
N HIS A 56 20.88 -2.79 2.17
CA HIS A 56 19.55 -2.24 2.47
C HIS A 56 18.45 -2.81 1.55
N PHE A 57 17.59 -3.65 2.15
CA PHE A 57 16.35 -4.18 1.56
C PHE A 57 15.15 -4.05 2.50
N ALA A 58 15.18 -3.10 3.44
CA ALA A 58 14.10 -2.95 4.44
C ALA A 58 12.86 -2.29 3.85
N SER A 59 13.03 -1.17 3.13
CA SER A 59 11.91 -0.41 2.59
C SER A 59 12.34 0.50 1.44
N ASP A 60 11.48 0.66 0.44
CA ASP A 60 11.58 1.66 -0.61
C ASP A 60 11.46 3.11 -0.07
N ASN A 61 10.94 3.29 1.16
CA ASN A 61 10.99 4.58 1.86
C ASN A 61 12.39 5.02 2.31
N TYR A 62 13.40 4.16 2.23
CA TYR A 62 14.77 4.51 2.62
C TYR A 62 15.57 5.11 1.47
N ALA A 63 15.10 4.93 0.24
CA ALA A 63 15.69 5.56 -0.93
C ALA A 63 15.58 7.09 -0.88
N GLY A 64 16.52 7.76 -1.50
CA GLY A 64 16.48 9.20 -1.65
C GLY A 64 15.46 9.66 -2.70
N ILE A 65 15.48 10.97 -2.97
CA ILE A 65 14.69 11.58 -4.04
C ILE A 65 15.35 11.31 -5.40
N THR A 66 14.56 11.04 -6.43
CA THR A 66 15.05 10.88 -7.80
C THR A 66 15.64 12.17 -8.35
N PRO A 67 16.62 12.11 -9.27
CA PRO A 67 17.20 13.31 -9.88
C PRO A 67 16.16 14.22 -10.54
N GLU A 68 15.17 13.63 -11.20
CA GLU A 68 14.11 14.37 -11.90
C GLU A 68 13.16 15.09 -10.93
N ALA A 69 12.79 14.43 -9.85
CA ALA A 69 11.98 15.04 -8.78
C ALA A 69 12.75 16.16 -8.08
N TRP A 70 14.06 15.95 -7.84
CA TRP A 70 14.92 16.97 -7.24
C TRP A 70 15.10 18.18 -8.15
N ALA A 71 15.32 17.99 -9.43
CA ALA A 71 15.44 19.07 -10.39
C ALA A 71 14.18 19.94 -10.44
N ALA A 72 13.00 19.31 -10.51
CA ALA A 72 11.72 20.03 -10.47
C ALA A 72 11.51 20.79 -9.15
N LEU A 73 11.90 20.18 -8.02
CA LEU A 73 11.85 20.85 -6.72
C LEU A 73 12.77 22.06 -6.64
N ALA A 74 13.99 21.95 -7.16
CA ALA A 74 14.96 23.03 -7.20
C ALA A 74 14.48 24.20 -8.06
N GLU A 75 13.84 23.90 -9.20
CA GLU A 75 13.22 24.89 -10.07
C GLU A 75 12.03 25.59 -9.38
N ALA A 76 11.17 24.83 -8.67
CA ALA A 76 10.05 25.36 -7.93
C ALA A 76 10.48 26.25 -6.74
N ASN A 77 11.74 26.18 -6.31
CA ASN A 77 12.29 27.02 -5.24
C ASN A 77 12.70 28.41 -5.74
N GLN A 78 12.51 28.73 -7.00
CA GLN A 78 12.79 30.06 -7.56
C GLN A 78 11.54 30.95 -7.43
N ASP A 79 11.79 32.24 -7.16
CA ASP A 79 10.76 33.28 -7.11
C ASP A 79 9.57 33.03 -6.16
N HIS A 80 8.59 33.92 -6.25
CA HIS A 80 7.36 33.89 -5.48
C HIS A 80 6.23 33.21 -6.28
N GLU A 81 5.49 32.35 -5.62
CA GLU A 81 4.29 31.68 -6.16
C GLU A 81 3.12 31.83 -5.20
N PRO A 82 1.89 31.87 -5.69
CA PRO A 82 0.70 31.85 -4.84
C PRO A 82 0.69 30.66 -3.87
N ALA A 83 0.14 30.87 -2.67
CA ALA A 83 0.09 29.85 -1.62
C ALA A 83 -1.09 28.86 -1.79
N TYR A 84 -1.07 27.79 -1.01
CA TYR A 84 -2.18 26.85 -0.81
C TYR A 84 -2.69 26.14 -2.07
N GLY A 85 -1.77 25.81 -2.99
CA GLY A 85 -2.08 25.07 -4.21
C GLY A 85 -2.59 25.91 -5.38
N ASN A 86 -2.58 27.26 -5.25
CA ASN A 86 -2.92 28.15 -6.35
C ASN A 86 -1.70 28.49 -7.24
N ASP A 87 -0.59 27.78 -7.05
CA ASP A 87 0.64 27.95 -7.80
C ASP A 87 0.64 27.14 -9.11
N ARG A 88 1.50 27.56 -10.06
CA ARG A 88 1.61 26.91 -11.38
C ARG A 88 2.09 25.46 -11.30
N TRP A 89 2.89 25.10 -10.29
CA TRP A 89 3.44 23.75 -10.11
C TRP A 89 2.36 22.76 -9.69
N THR A 90 1.50 23.18 -8.77
CA THR A 90 0.36 22.37 -8.32
C THR A 90 -0.61 22.16 -9.49
N GLN A 91 -0.88 23.20 -10.27
CA GLN A 91 -1.72 23.08 -11.45
C GLN A 91 -1.08 22.13 -12.49
N ALA A 92 0.20 22.33 -12.82
CA ALA A 92 0.90 21.50 -13.80
C ALA A 92 0.97 20.01 -13.38
N ALA A 93 1.20 19.73 -12.08
CA ALA A 93 1.19 18.37 -11.58
C ALA A 93 -0.20 17.73 -11.68
N ALA A 94 -1.25 18.47 -11.34
CA ALA A 94 -2.63 17.97 -11.44
C ALA A 94 -3.02 17.71 -12.92
N ASP A 95 -2.63 18.58 -13.84
CA ASP A 95 -2.90 18.41 -15.26
C ASP A 95 -2.18 17.16 -15.82
N ARG A 96 -0.90 16.93 -15.44
CA ARG A 96 -0.19 15.71 -15.84
C ARG A 96 -0.84 14.43 -15.30
N ILE A 97 -1.44 14.48 -14.10
CA ILE A 97 -2.18 13.34 -13.54
C ILE A 97 -3.48 13.13 -14.33
N ARG A 98 -4.20 14.18 -14.72
CA ARG A 98 -5.37 14.07 -15.60
C ARG A 98 -5.02 13.46 -16.96
N ASP A 99 -3.92 13.93 -17.55
CA ASP A 99 -3.41 13.37 -18.81
C ASP A 99 -3.02 11.90 -18.67
N LEU A 100 -2.38 11.53 -17.53
CA LEU A 100 -1.98 10.16 -17.24
C LEU A 100 -3.16 9.18 -17.18
N PHE A 101 -4.26 9.60 -16.58
CA PHE A 101 -5.46 8.77 -16.45
C PHE A 101 -6.44 8.95 -17.61
N GLU A 102 -6.21 9.90 -18.52
CA GLU A 102 -7.02 10.15 -19.71
C GLU A 102 -8.52 10.34 -19.39
N THR A 103 -8.81 11.03 -18.28
CA THR A 103 -10.19 11.32 -17.83
C THR A 103 -10.22 12.56 -16.95
N PRO A 104 -11.33 13.30 -16.93
CA PRO A 104 -11.55 14.31 -15.89
C PRO A 104 -11.44 13.68 -14.51
N CYS A 105 -10.62 14.27 -13.65
CA CYS A 105 -10.48 13.86 -12.25
C CYS A 105 -10.06 15.04 -11.39
N GLU A 106 -10.40 14.99 -10.10
CA GLU A 106 -9.90 15.95 -9.11
C GLU A 106 -8.69 15.37 -8.39
N VAL A 107 -7.66 16.21 -8.23
CA VAL A 107 -6.34 15.82 -7.72
C VAL A 107 -5.99 16.67 -6.51
N PHE A 108 -5.69 16.01 -5.39
CA PHE A 108 -5.26 16.66 -4.15
C PHE A 108 -3.93 16.09 -3.68
N PHE A 109 -3.03 16.97 -3.24
CA PHE A 109 -1.73 16.58 -2.70
C PHE A 109 -1.80 16.51 -1.18
N VAL A 110 -1.33 15.43 -0.59
CA VAL A 110 -1.32 15.17 0.85
C VAL A 110 0.05 14.68 1.30
N PHE A 111 0.34 14.78 2.60
CA PHE A 111 1.69 14.56 3.13
C PHE A 111 2.16 13.10 3.00
N ASN A 112 1.30 12.11 3.25
CA ASN A 112 1.66 10.70 3.26
C ASN A 112 0.48 9.78 2.90
N GLY A 113 0.76 8.47 2.74
CA GLY A 113 -0.23 7.45 2.41
C GLY A 113 -1.35 7.31 3.44
N THR A 114 -1.03 7.40 4.73
CA THR A 114 -2.05 7.34 5.79
C THR A 114 -3.06 8.49 5.67
N ALA A 115 -2.60 9.71 5.37
CA ALA A 115 -3.51 10.82 5.11
C ALA A 115 -4.33 10.59 3.84
N ALA A 116 -3.71 10.08 2.77
CA ALA A 116 -4.40 9.78 1.52
C ALA A 116 -5.54 8.77 1.73
N ASN A 117 -5.23 7.62 2.32
CA ASN A 117 -6.20 6.54 2.58
C ASN A 117 -7.30 7.01 3.53
N SER A 118 -6.92 7.57 4.67
CA SER A 118 -7.87 7.95 5.71
C SER A 118 -8.86 9.01 5.24
N LEU A 119 -8.39 10.04 4.51
CA LEU A 119 -9.25 11.11 4.02
C LEU A 119 -10.10 10.67 2.82
N ALA A 120 -9.56 9.84 1.92
CA ALA A 120 -10.32 9.24 0.83
C ALA A 120 -11.48 8.38 1.37
N LEU A 121 -11.20 7.50 2.34
CA LEU A 121 -12.21 6.66 2.99
C LEU A 121 -13.23 7.51 3.76
N ALA A 122 -12.79 8.53 4.49
CA ALA A 122 -13.67 9.47 5.22
C ALA A 122 -14.62 10.21 4.29
N THR A 123 -14.23 10.45 3.04
CA THR A 123 -15.09 11.08 2.03
C THR A 123 -16.18 10.12 1.57
N CYS A 124 -15.88 8.83 1.52
CA CYS A 124 -16.80 7.79 1.07
C CYS A 124 -17.75 7.29 2.17
N CYS A 125 -17.47 7.57 3.45
CA CYS A 125 -18.16 6.98 4.60
C CYS A 125 -18.84 8.00 5.51
N GLN A 126 -19.91 7.53 6.17
CA GLN A 126 -20.43 8.12 7.41
C GLN A 126 -20.09 7.20 8.58
N SER A 127 -20.17 7.69 9.82
CA SER A 127 -19.76 6.95 11.03
C SER A 127 -20.43 5.58 11.23
N TYR A 128 -21.64 5.38 10.70
CA TYR A 128 -22.37 4.10 10.77
C TYR A 128 -22.08 3.16 9.61
N HIS A 129 -21.21 3.57 8.69
CA HIS A 129 -20.78 2.73 7.57
C HIS A 129 -19.61 1.82 7.95
N SER A 130 -19.33 0.88 7.06
CA SER A 130 -18.12 0.06 7.13
C SER A 130 -17.39 0.01 5.79
N VAL A 131 -16.08 -0.21 5.90
CA VAL A 131 -15.15 -0.39 4.79
C VAL A 131 -14.76 -1.87 4.75
N LEU A 132 -14.98 -2.52 3.61
CA LEU A 132 -14.51 -3.88 3.35
C LEU A 132 -13.07 -3.83 2.87
N CYS A 133 -12.16 -4.45 3.59
CA CYS A 133 -10.74 -4.53 3.24
C CYS A 133 -10.19 -5.93 3.48
N HIS A 134 -9.06 -6.25 2.89
CA HIS A 134 -8.36 -7.49 3.20
C HIS A 134 -7.76 -7.44 4.60
N GLU A 135 -7.69 -8.59 5.30
CA GLU A 135 -7.16 -8.68 6.68
C GLU A 135 -5.70 -8.23 6.83
N VAL A 136 -4.91 -8.20 5.74
CA VAL A 136 -3.53 -7.68 5.72
C VAL A 136 -3.41 -6.30 5.09
N ALA A 137 -4.52 -5.63 4.75
CA ALA A 137 -4.49 -4.29 4.18
C ALA A 137 -3.81 -3.28 5.11
N HIS A 138 -3.06 -2.34 4.54
CA HIS A 138 -2.32 -1.30 5.28
C HIS A 138 -3.25 -0.49 6.20
N VAL A 139 -4.45 -0.16 5.72
CA VAL A 139 -5.47 0.57 6.51
C VAL A 139 -5.86 -0.13 7.81
N GLU A 140 -5.73 -1.46 7.88
CA GLU A 140 -5.99 -2.25 9.09
C GLU A 140 -4.74 -2.39 9.95
N LYS A 141 -3.56 -2.62 9.32
CA LYS A 141 -2.36 -3.07 10.04
C LYS A 141 -1.47 -1.93 10.51
N ASP A 142 -1.32 -0.88 9.69
CA ASP A 142 -0.19 0.06 9.85
C ASP A 142 -0.61 1.54 9.80
N GLU A 143 -1.90 1.86 10.05
CA GLU A 143 -2.40 3.24 10.07
C GLU A 143 -2.95 3.71 11.42
N CYS A 144 -2.70 2.93 12.49
CA CYS A 144 -2.98 3.31 13.88
C CYS A 144 -4.43 3.80 14.13
N GLY A 145 -5.43 3.23 13.40
CA GLY A 145 -6.84 3.63 13.50
C GLY A 145 -7.15 4.97 12.84
N ALA A 146 -6.27 5.48 11.98
CA ALA A 146 -6.50 6.76 11.30
C ALA A 146 -7.72 6.73 10.36
N PRO A 147 -7.99 5.66 9.59
CA PRO A 147 -9.20 5.56 8.79
C PRO A 147 -10.48 5.71 9.62
N GLU A 148 -10.56 5.04 10.77
CA GLU A 148 -11.69 5.13 11.69
C GLU A 148 -11.80 6.53 12.33
N PHE A 149 -10.66 7.11 12.72
CA PHE A 149 -10.65 8.44 13.34
C PHE A 149 -11.18 9.51 12.38
N PHE A 150 -10.65 9.59 11.15
CA PHE A 150 -11.05 10.61 10.18
C PHE A 150 -12.43 10.39 9.58
N SER A 151 -12.94 9.16 9.58
CA SER A 151 -14.32 8.84 9.16
C SER A 151 -15.36 8.94 10.29
N ASN A 152 -14.98 9.48 11.45
CA ASN A 152 -15.82 9.61 12.64
C ASN A 152 -16.32 8.25 13.18
N GLY A 153 -15.53 7.19 13.04
CA GLY A 153 -15.79 5.89 13.64
C GLY A 153 -16.37 4.85 12.68
N SER A 154 -16.20 4.97 11.37
CA SER A 154 -16.55 3.88 10.45
C SER A 154 -15.72 2.63 10.79
N LYS A 155 -16.32 1.46 10.63
CA LYS A 155 -15.67 0.19 10.99
C LYS A 155 -14.99 -0.45 9.80
N LEU A 156 -13.75 -0.93 9.96
CA LEU A 156 -13.15 -1.86 9.01
C LEU A 156 -13.77 -3.25 9.20
N LEU A 157 -14.19 -3.87 8.11
CA LEU A 157 -14.65 -5.26 8.07
C LEU A 157 -13.67 -6.07 7.25
N LEU A 158 -12.94 -6.92 7.94
CA LEU A 158 -11.86 -7.70 7.37
C LEU A 158 -12.40 -8.89 6.61
N LEU A 159 -11.92 -9.08 5.40
CA LEU A 159 -12.25 -10.21 4.56
C LEU A 159 -10.98 -11.03 4.29
N PRO A 160 -11.08 -12.35 4.35
CA PRO A 160 -9.99 -13.22 3.95
C PRO A 160 -9.87 -13.26 2.42
N GLY A 161 -8.69 -13.66 1.96
CA GLY A 161 -8.45 -13.89 0.55
C GLY A 161 -7.03 -14.36 0.29
N ASP A 162 -6.85 -15.19 -0.73
CA ASP A 162 -5.54 -15.67 -1.10
C ASP A 162 -4.68 -14.52 -1.66
N LEU A 163 -3.39 -14.56 -1.38
CA LEU A 163 -2.41 -13.62 -1.93
C LEU A 163 -2.70 -12.14 -1.63
N GLY A 164 -3.39 -11.86 -0.52
CA GLY A 164 -3.74 -10.48 -0.13
C GLY A 164 -4.89 -9.87 -0.94
N LYS A 165 -5.64 -10.67 -1.70
CA LYS A 165 -6.67 -10.20 -2.63
C LYS A 165 -8.08 -10.41 -2.10
N LEU A 166 -8.93 -9.40 -2.29
CA LEU A 166 -10.37 -9.56 -2.17
C LEU A 166 -10.96 -10.25 -3.41
N THR A 167 -12.06 -10.95 -3.21
CA THR A 167 -12.81 -11.57 -4.30
C THR A 167 -14.23 -11.01 -4.38
N PRO A 168 -14.85 -10.97 -5.57
CA PRO A 168 -16.26 -10.58 -5.71
C PRO A 168 -17.20 -11.40 -4.82
N ALA A 169 -16.95 -12.72 -4.68
CA ALA A 169 -17.74 -13.61 -3.84
C ALA A 169 -17.64 -13.24 -2.36
N GLY A 170 -16.42 -12.99 -1.85
CA GLY A 170 -16.21 -12.56 -0.47
C GLY A 170 -16.87 -11.21 -0.16
N ILE A 171 -16.82 -10.27 -1.11
CA ILE A 171 -17.51 -8.98 -0.99
C ILE A 171 -19.03 -9.18 -0.94
N GLU A 172 -19.59 -9.99 -1.84
CA GLU A 172 -21.03 -10.26 -1.85
C GLU A 172 -21.49 -10.94 -0.57
N GLU A 173 -20.74 -11.91 -0.08
CA GLU A 173 -21.03 -12.56 1.20
C GLU A 173 -21.04 -11.56 2.35
N ALA A 174 -20.02 -10.70 2.45
CA ALA A 174 -19.93 -9.69 3.50
C ALA A 174 -21.09 -8.69 3.48
N VAL A 175 -21.49 -8.25 2.29
CA VAL A 175 -22.64 -7.33 2.12
C VAL A 175 -23.96 -7.98 2.53
N ARG A 176 -24.11 -9.28 2.25
CA ARG A 176 -25.37 -10.01 2.53
C ARG A 176 -25.44 -10.62 3.91
N ARG A 177 -24.32 -10.80 4.60
CA ARG A 177 -24.23 -11.49 5.88
C ARG A 177 -25.13 -10.89 6.95
N ARG A 178 -25.23 -9.56 6.99
CA ARG A 178 -26.12 -8.82 7.89
C ARG A 178 -26.60 -7.54 7.25
N THR A 179 -27.93 -7.34 7.27
CA THR A 179 -28.59 -6.16 6.70
C THR A 179 -29.50 -5.45 7.71
N ASP A 180 -29.49 -5.91 8.97
CA ASP A 180 -30.26 -5.33 10.07
C ASP A 180 -29.56 -4.08 10.64
N LEU A 181 -30.35 -3.25 11.37
CA LEU A 181 -29.91 -1.97 11.92
C LEU A 181 -28.84 -2.08 13.03
N HIS A 182 -28.57 -3.27 13.53
CA HIS A 182 -27.56 -3.50 14.58
C HIS A 182 -26.15 -3.72 14.03
N TYR A 183 -25.98 -3.70 12.71
CA TYR A 183 -24.70 -3.95 12.06
C TYR A 183 -24.27 -2.77 11.17
N PRO A 184 -22.98 -2.39 11.18
CA PRO A 184 -22.49 -1.31 10.32
C PRO A 184 -22.77 -1.61 8.85
N LYS A 185 -23.34 -0.65 8.14
CA LYS A 185 -23.72 -0.81 6.73
C LYS A 185 -22.49 -0.77 5.82
N PRO A 186 -22.16 -1.82 5.08
CA PRO A 186 -21.08 -1.79 4.10
C PRO A 186 -21.28 -0.65 3.10
N LYS A 187 -20.23 0.14 2.85
CA LYS A 187 -20.29 1.30 1.96
C LYS A 187 -19.11 1.42 1.03
N VAL A 188 -17.93 0.97 1.43
CA VAL A 188 -16.70 1.05 0.64
C VAL A 188 -16.05 -0.31 0.55
N VAL A 189 -15.48 -0.62 -0.61
CA VAL A 189 -14.47 -1.66 -0.79
C VAL A 189 -13.14 -0.96 -1.02
N THR A 190 -12.11 -1.35 -0.28
CA THR A 190 -10.73 -0.89 -0.53
C THR A 190 -9.84 -2.07 -0.90
N VAL A 191 -9.07 -1.92 -1.95
CA VAL A 191 -8.01 -2.86 -2.36
C VAL A 191 -6.66 -2.15 -2.31
N THR A 192 -5.59 -2.90 -2.09
CA THR A 192 -4.21 -2.40 -2.21
C THR A 192 -3.60 -2.92 -3.51
N GLU A 193 -3.03 -2.02 -4.34
CA GLU A 193 -2.43 -2.39 -5.63
C GLU A 193 -1.01 -1.80 -5.78
N PRO A 194 0.01 -2.67 -5.79
CA PRO A 194 0.01 -4.12 -5.52
C PRO A 194 -0.34 -4.44 -4.06
N THR A 195 -0.79 -5.68 -3.81
CA THR A 195 -1.17 -6.10 -2.45
C THR A 195 -0.01 -6.02 -1.46
N GLU A 196 -0.29 -6.07 -0.16
CA GLU A 196 0.74 -6.03 0.90
C GLU A 196 1.75 -7.19 0.84
N VAL A 197 1.40 -8.27 0.17
CA VAL A 197 2.29 -9.41 -0.07
C VAL A 197 2.95 -9.38 -1.46
N GLY A 198 2.87 -8.25 -2.16
CA GLY A 198 3.56 -8.00 -3.43
C GLY A 198 2.94 -8.69 -4.65
N THR A 199 1.69 -9.10 -4.58
CA THR A 199 0.95 -9.67 -5.71
C THR A 199 0.10 -8.61 -6.41
N LEU A 200 -0.33 -8.89 -7.62
CA LEU A 200 -1.06 -7.97 -8.49
C LEU A 200 -2.47 -8.45 -8.75
N TYR A 201 -3.44 -7.55 -8.70
CA TYR A 201 -4.72 -7.79 -9.36
C TYR A 201 -4.56 -7.68 -10.87
N THR A 202 -5.13 -8.60 -11.62
CA THR A 202 -5.29 -8.43 -13.06
C THR A 202 -6.38 -7.38 -13.34
N PRO A 203 -6.35 -6.71 -14.52
CA PRO A 203 -7.43 -5.80 -14.90
C PRO A 203 -8.82 -6.47 -14.90
N GLN A 204 -8.88 -7.78 -15.16
CA GLN A 204 -10.12 -8.53 -15.10
C GLN A 204 -10.63 -8.74 -13.67
N GLU A 205 -9.75 -9.04 -12.71
CA GLU A 205 -10.11 -9.15 -11.29
C GLU A 205 -10.63 -7.81 -10.75
N LEU A 206 -9.95 -6.69 -11.08
CA LEU A 206 -10.40 -5.36 -10.67
C LEU A 206 -11.75 -4.99 -11.27
N ARG A 207 -11.98 -5.28 -12.56
CA ARG A 207 -13.30 -5.07 -13.19
C ARG A 207 -14.39 -5.91 -12.54
N ALA A 208 -14.08 -7.13 -12.13
CA ALA A 208 -15.04 -7.98 -11.44
C ALA A 208 -15.41 -7.43 -10.05
N ILE A 209 -14.42 -6.89 -9.31
CA ILE A 209 -14.66 -6.17 -8.06
C ILE A 209 -15.49 -4.90 -8.31
N GLY A 210 -15.14 -4.09 -9.32
CA GLY A 210 -15.89 -2.88 -9.69
C GLY A 210 -17.34 -3.17 -10.10
N ALA A 211 -17.59 -4.26 -10.82
CA ALA A 211 -18.94 -4.70 -11.12
C ALA A 211 -19.72 -5.06 -9.84
N MET A 212 -19.05 -5.68 -8.86
CA MET A 212 -19.65 -6.05 -7.58
C MET A 212 -19.93 -4.81 -6.72
N THR A 213 -19.02 -3.85 -6.66
CA THR A 213 -19.23 -2.58 -5.94
C THR A 213 -20.42 -1.81 -6.53
N LYS A 214 -20.49 -1.72 -7.86
CA LYS A 214 -21.60 -1.09 -8.56
C LYS A 214 -22.94 -1.80 -8.29
N LYS A 215 -22.96 -3.13 -8.33
CA LYS A 215 -24.16 -3.95 -8.04
C LYS A 215 -24.76 -3.65 -6.67
N HIS A 216 -23.91 -3.41 -5.67
CA HIS A 216 -24.33 -3.17 -4.28
C HIS A 216 -24.34 -1.69 -3.87
N GLY A 217 -24.10 -0.75 -4.77
CA GLY A 217 -24.06 0.69 -4.48
C GLY A 217 -22.94 1.08 -3.50
N LEU A 218 -21.83 0.32 -3.53
CA LEU A 218 -20.62 0.59 -2.76
C LEU A 218 -19.69 1.54 -3.53
N ARG A 219 -18.80 2.23 -2.82
CA ARG A 219 -17.69 2.98 -3.38
C ARG A 219 -16.46 2.06 -3.50
N PHE A 220 -15.61 2.35 -4.47
CA PHE A 220 -14.41 1.58 -4.71
C PHE A 220 -13.17 2.45 -4.55
N HIS A 221 -12.43 2.26 -3.46
CA HIS A 221 -11.15 2.89 -3.17
C HIS A 221 -10.00 1.94 -3.53
N MET A 222 -8.91 2.50 -4.05
CA MET A 222 -7.64 1.79 -4.28
C MET A 222 -6.51 2.46 -3.52
N ASP A 223 -5.86 1.74 -2.63
CA ASP A 223 -4.55 2.10 -2.09
C ASP A 223 -3.48 1.75 -3.12
N GLY A 224 -2.94 2.77 -3.75
CA GLY A 224 -1.90 2.70 -4.77
C GLY A 224 -0.54 3.18 -4.27
N ALA A 225 -0.17 2.88 -3.02
CA ALA A 225 1.13 3.29 -2.45
C ALA A 225 2.34 2.87 -3.32
N ARG A 226 2.19 1.79 -4.11
CA ARG A 226 3.16 1.33 -5.12
C ARG A 226 2.53 1.16 -6.51
N PHE A 227 1.55 1.98 -6.84
CA PHE A 227 0.82 1.93 -8.11
C PHE A 227 1.73 1.94 -9.34
N ALA A 228 2.83 2.70 -9.29
CA ALA A 228 3.82 2.71 -10.36
C ALA A 228 4.41 1.32 -10.63
N ASN A 229 4.72 0.55 -9.58
CA ASN A 229 5.25 -0.81 -9.69
C ASN A 229 4.23 -1.76 -10.30
N ALA A 230 2.94 -1.60 -9.95
CA ALA A 230 1.85 -2.39 -10.53
C ALA A 230 1.69 -2.12 -12.03
N VAL A 231 1.58 -0.84 -12.42
CA VAL A 231 1.46 -0.45 -13.83
C VAL A 231 2.65 -0.93 -14.65
N ALA A 232 3.88 -0.74 -14.14
CA ALA A 232 5.10 -1.19 -14.82
C ALA A 232 5.16 -2.72 -14.98
N ALA A 233 4.67 -3.48 -14.00
CA ALA A 233 4.68 -4.95 -14.04
C ALA A 233 3.57 -5.51 -14.93
N LEU A 234 2.38 -4.90 -14.91
CA LEU A 234 1.25 -5.34 -15.74
C LEU A 234 1.41 -4.93 -17.21
N GLY A 235 2.15 -3.86 -17.48
CA GLY A 235 2.31 -3.32 -18.85
C GLY A 235 1.00 -2.79 -19.45
N VAL A 236 0.10 -2.27 -18.63
CA VAL A 236 -1.21 -1.75 -19.03
C VAL A 236 -1.29 -0.24 -18.83
N ALA A 237 -2.26 0.42 -19.49
CA ALA A 237 -2.50 1.83 -19.22
C ALA A 237 -3.09 2.02 -17.80
N PRO A 238 -2.69 3.08 -17.07
CA PRO A 238 -3.20 3.35 -15.71
C PRO A 238 -4.73 3.35 -15.60
N ARG A 239 -5.43 3.83 -16.64
CA ARG A 239 -6.89 3.83 -16.70
C ARG A 239 -7.52 2.44 -16.62
N GLU A 240 -6.85 1.41 -17.14
CA GLU A 240 -7.40 0.05 -17.22
C GLU A 240 -7.53 -0.62 -15.86
N ILE A 241 -6.68 -0.24 -14.90
CA ILE A 241 -6.67 -0.76 -13.53
C ILE A 241 -7.22 0.25 -12.51
N THR A 242 -7.78 1.38 -12.97
CA THR A 242 -8.40 2.39 -12.13
C THR A 242 -9.86 2.63 -12.53
N TRP A 243 -10.19 3.79 -13.08
CA TRP A 243 -11.58 4.18 -13.34
C TRP A 243 -12.31 3.27 -14.33
N GLN A 244 -11.62 2.71 -15.33
CA GLN A 244 -12.23 1.71 -16.23
C GLN A 244 -12.54 0.39 -15.54
N ALA A 245 -11.86 0.10 -14.43
CA ALA A 245 -12.19 -1.02 -13.56
C ALA A 245 -13.23 -0.69 -12.50
N GLY A 246 -13.70 0.58 -12.44
CA GLY A 246 -14.73 1.03 -11.52
C GLY A 246 -14.21 1.68 -10.23
N VAL A 247 -12.92 2.01 -10.13
CA VAL A 247 -12.34 2.74 -8.98
C VAL A 247 -12.91 4.15 -8.95
N ASP A 248 -13.48 4.55 -7.82
CA ASP A 248 -13.98 5.90 -7.58
C ASP A 248 -12.87 6.85 -7.13
N VAL A 249 -11.93 6.37 -6.31
CA VAL A 249 -10.84 7.17 -5.76
C VAL A 249 -9.57 6.31 -5.57
N LEU A 250 -8.43 6.90 -5.94
CA LEU A 250 -7.10 6.31 -5.83
C LEU A 250 -6.23 7.13 -4.87
N SER A 251 -5.60 6.48 -3.91
CA SER A 251 -4.44 7.00 -3.18
C SER A 251 -3.19 6.71 -4.02
N PHE A 252 -2.73 7.68 -4.83
CA PHE A 252 -1.63 7.49 -5.77
C PHE A 252 -0.29 7.80 -5.10
N GLY A 253 0.53 6.77 -4.89
CA GLY A 253 1.80 6.85 -4.18
C GLY A 253 2.94 7.46 -5.00
N GLY A 254 3.59 8.47 -4.42
CA GLY A 254 4.79 9.10 -5.00
C GLY A 254 6.06 8.83 -4.19
N THR A 255 5.97 8.84 -2.88
CA THR A 255 7.12 8.74 -1.96
C THR A 255 7.93 7.46 -2.20
N LYS A 256 7.28 6.31 -2.28
CA LYS A 256 7.94 5.02 -2.49
C LYS A 256 8.56 4.86 -3.88
N ASN A 257 8.16 5.72 -4.83
CA ASN A 257 8.72 5.74 -6.19
C ASN A 257 9.72 6.88 -6.43
N GLY A 258 10.24 7.49 -5.34
CA GLY A 258 11.35 8.44 -5.40
C GLY A 258 10.96 9.92 -5.34
N ILE A 259 9.73 10.25 -4.99
CA ILE A 259 9.37 11.59 -4.52
C ILE A 259 9.80 11.72 -3.05
N HIS A 260 10.25 12.91 -2.64
CA HIS A 260 10.78 13.15 -1.30
C HIS A 260 9.69 13.05 -0.21
N VAL A 261 8.50 13.59 -0.47
CA VAL A 261 7.33 13.57 0.41
C VAL A 261 6.09 13.94 -0.41
N GLY A 262 4.99 13.29 -0.12
CA GLY A 262 3.70 13.60 -0.73
C GLY A 262 3.15 12.50 -1.63
N GLU A 263 1.87 12.28 -1.42
CA GLU A 263 1.02 11.40 -2.20
C GLU A 263 -0.07 12.23 -2.87
N THR A 264 -0.79 11.65 -3.80
CA THR A 264 -1.99 12.29 -4.35
C THR A 264 -3.24 11.46 -4.10
N VAL A 265 -4.35 12.15 -3.82
CA VAL A 265 -5.67 11.54 -3.84
C VAL A 265 -6.35 11.95 -5.14
N VAL A 266 -6.66 10.98 -5.99
CA VAL A 266 -7.25 11.19 -7.32
C VAL A 266 -8.68 10.69 -7.31
N PHE A 267 -9.63 11.58 -7.47
CA PHE A 267 -11.05 11.27 -7.54
C PHE A 267 -11.49 11.16 -9.00
N PHE A 268 -11.83 9.96 -9.43
CA PHE A 268 -12.50 9.71 -10.71
C PHE A 268 -14.02 9.94 -10.60
N ASN A 269 -14.57 9.76 -9.42
CA ASN A 269 -15.94 10.14 -9.08
C ASN A 269 -15.94 11.56 -8.50
N LEU A 270 -16.28 12.56 -9.33
CA LEU A 270 -16.17 13.98 -8.99
C LEU A 270 -17.09 14.40 -7.84
N GLU A 271 -18.26 13.74 -7.66
CA GLU A 271 -19.16 14.02 -6.55
C GLU A 271 -18.49 13.81 -5.18
N LEU A 272 -17.57 12.82 -5.09
CA LEU A 272 -16.83 12.56 -3.85
C LEU A 272 -15.78 13.62 -3.55
N ALA A 273 -15.34 14.38 -4.55
CA ALA A 273 -14.30 15.40 -4.40
C ALA A 273 -14.82 16.73 -3.84
N GLU A 274 -16.14 17.01 -3.94
CA GLU A 274 -16.72 18.33 -3.68
C GLU A 274 -16.31 18.96 -2.34
N GLU A 275 -16.23 18.17 -1.28
CA GLU A 275 -15.87 18.66 0.06
C GLU A 275 -14.46 18.22 0.51
N PHE A 276 -13.71 17.54 -0.32
CA PHE A 276 -12.41 16.99 0.08
C PHE A 276 -11.41 18.07 0.51
N ALA A 277 -11.42 19.23 -0.13
CA ALA A 277 -10.57 20.36 0.24
C ALA A 277 -10.75 20.80 1.70
N TYR A 278 -11.98 20.79 2.21
CA TYR A 278 -12.29 21.10 3.61
C TYR A 278 -11.75 20.03 4.55
N ARG A 279 -11.88 18.75 4.20
CA ARG A 279 -11.31 17.62 4.96
C ARG A 279 -9.80 17.68 5.00
N ALA A 280 -9.16 17.93 3.86
CA ALA A 280 -7.72 18.09 3.76
C ALA A 280 -7.23 19.28 4.61
N LYS A 281 -7.93 20.41 4.57
CA LYS A 281 -7.60 21.58 5.41
C LYS A 281 -7.74 21.26 6.89
N GLN A 282 -8.84 20.64 7.30
CA GLN A 282 -9.12 20.28 8.68
C GLN A 282 -8.08 19.28 9.24
N ALA A 283 -7.64 18.34 8.40
CA ALA A 283 -6.60 17.36 8.73
C ALA A 283 -5.16 17.91 8.63
N GLY A 284 -4.97 19.21 8.37
CA GLY A 284 -3.66 19.84 8.26
C GLY A 284 -2.90 19.50 6.95
N GLN A 285 -3.58 18.95 5.94
CA GLN A 285 -2.95 18.53 4.69
C GLN A 285 -2.82 19.65 3.63
N LEU A 286 -3.51 20.77 3.80
CA LEU A 286 -3.37 21.91 2.90
C LEU A 286 -2.09 22.69 3.23
N CYS A 287 -1.00 22.31 2.58
CA CYS A 287 0.32 22.92 2.74
C CYS A 287 0.34 24.36 2.21
N SER A 288 0.88 25.31 2.98
CA SER A 288 0.96 26.71 2.53
C SER A 288 1.89 26.89 1.33
N LYS A 289 2.97 26.14 1.23
CA LYS A 289 3.87 26.11 0.08
C LYS A 289 3.67 24.80 -0.69
N MET A 290 2.45 24.58 -1.20
CA MET A 290 2.06 23.34 -1.86
C MET A 290 2.99 22.97 -3.02
N ARG A 291 3.55 23.96 -3.70
CA ARG A 291 4.51 23.74 -4.80
C ARG A 291 5.67 22.80 -4.44
N PHE A 292 6.10 22.74 -3.17
CA PHE A 292 7.16 21.83 -2.77
C PHE A 292 6.71 20.37 -2.61
N MET A 293 5.40 20.12 -2.51
CA MET A 293 4.83 18.77 -2.57
C MET A 293 4.48 18.37 -3.99
N SER A 294 4.04 19.32 -4.83
CA SER A 294 3.51 19.04 -6.16
C SER A 294 4.57 19.08 -7.27
N ALA A 295 5.57 19.97 -7.20
CA ALA A 295 6.59 20.08 -8.25
C ALA A 295 7.36 18.79 -8.54
N PRO A 296 7.75 17.96 -7.56
CA PRO A 296 8.37 16.67 -7.83
C PRO A 296 7.54 15.76 -8.73
N TRP A 297 6.23 15.83 -8.66
CA TRP A 297 5.33 15.09 -9.55
C TRP A 297 5.46 15.54 -11.01
N VAL A 298 5.72 16.83 -11.26
CA VAL A 298 5.98 17.34 -12.62
C VAL A 298 7.23 16.66 -13.20
N GLY A 299 8.31 16.53 -12.43
CA GLY A 299 9.51 15.82 -12.85
C GLY A 299 9.26 14.32 -13.07
N MET A 300 8.61 13.67 -12.12
CA MET A 300 8.36 12.23 -12.18
C MET A 300 7.41 11.81 -13.29
N LEU A 301 6.39 12.60 -13.61
CA LEU A 301 5.43 12.30 -14.66
C LEU A 301 5.88 12.75 -16.06
N SER A 302 7.06 13.37 -16.19
CA SER A 302 7.64 13.71 -17.49
C SER A 302 8.26 12.45 -18.14
N ASP A 303 8.05 12.30 -19.44
CA ASP A 303 8.74 11.31 -20.29
C ASP A 303 8.75 9.86 -19.74
N GLY A 304 7.73 9.48 -18.99
CA GLY A 304 7.61 8.14 -18.41
C GLY A 304 8.63 7.82 -17.32
N VAL A 305 9.24 8.80 -16.68
CA VAL A 305 10.25 8.64 -15.59
C VAL A 305 9.71 7.75 -14.48
N TRP A 306 8.52 8.00 -14.01
CA TRP A 306 7.90 7.25 -12.92
C TRP A 306 7.80 5.73 -13.18
N LEU A 307 7.53 5.33 -14.44
CA LEU A 307 7.50 3.92 -14.84
C LEU A 307 8.90 3.35 -15.01
N ARG A 308 9.89 4.13 -15.50
CA ARG A 308 11.27 3.64 -15.61
C ARG A 308 11.86 3.30 -14.25
N HIS A 309 11.65 4.15 -13.25
CA HIS A 309 12.11 3.89 -11.87
C HIS A 309 11.39 2.70 -11.24
N ALA A 310 10.08 2.59 -11.42
CA ALA A 310 9.31 1.44 -10.93
C ALA A 310 9.71 0.12 -11.63
N ALA A 311 9.91 0.15 -12.95
CA ALA A 311 10.37 -1.01 -13.71
C ALA A 311 11.77 -1.45 -13.28
N HIS A 312 12.67 -0.50 -12.99
CA HIS A 312 14.00 -0.80 -12.43
C HIS A 312 13.90 -1.50 -11.08
N ALA A 313 13.10 -0.98 -10.14
CA ALA A 313 12.88 -1.61 -8.84
C ALA A 313 12.32 -3.04 -8.98
N ASN A 314 11.35 -3.24 -9.89
CA ASN A 314 10.80 -4.57 -10.20
C ASN A 314 11.88 -5.51 -10.79
N ALA A 315 12.74 -5.02 -11.68
CA ALA A 315 13.83 -5.80 -12.28
C ALA A 315 14.86 -6.22 -11.24
N MET A 316 15.22 -5.33 -10.30
CA MET A 316 16.14 -5.66 -9.20
C MET A 316 15.54 -6.72 -8.27
N ALA A 317 14.24 -6.66 -7.99
CA ALA A 317 13.58 -7.71 -7.22
C ALA A 317 13.50 -9.04 -7.99
N SER A 318 13.37 -9.00 -9.33
CA SER A 318 13.46 -10.20 -10.17
C SER A 318 14.81 -10.87 -10.02
N LEU A 319 15.88 -10.09 -10.22
CA LEU A 319 17.24 -10.58 -10.07
C LEU A 319 17.49 -11.12 -8.66
N LEU A 320 17.04 -10.40 -7.63
CA LEU A 320 17.16 -10.86 -6.25
C LEU A 320 16.49 -12.22 -6.06
N HIS A 321 15.22 -12.35 -6.48
CA HIS A 321 14.48 -13.60 -6.41
C HIS A 321 15.20 -14.75 -7.13
N GLU A 322 15.67 -14.54 -8.36
CA GLU A 322 16.38 -15.53 -9.16
C GLU A 322 17.65 -16.03 -8.48
N LEU A 323 18.37 -15.13 -7.81
CA LEU A 323 19.63 -15.46 -7.16
C LEU A 323 19.44 -16.17 -5.81
N ILE A 324 18.37 -15.86 -5.05
CA ILE A 324 18.19 -16.39 -3.70
C ILE A 324 17.23 -17.57 -3.61
N ALA A 325 16.26 -17.69 -4.50
CA ALA A 325 15.28 -18.77 -4.44
C ALA A 325 15.90 -20.19 -4.48
N PRO A 326 17.00 -20.44 -5.22
CA PRO A 326 17.65 -21.75 -5.23
C PRO A 326 18.58 -22.00 -4.02
N CYS A 327 18.77 -21.02 -3.11
CA CYS A 327 19.69 -21.17 -1.99
C CYS A 327 19.14 -22.17 -0.95
N PRO A 328 19.99 -23.02 -0.34
CA PRO A 328 19.54 -23.91 0.72
C PRO A 328 18.86 -23.18 1.87
N GLY A 329 17.76 -23.74 2.38
CA GLY A 329 17.02 -23.17 3.49
C GLY A 329 16.15 -21.94 3.15
N VAL A 330 16.14 -21.49 1.90
CA VAL A 330 15.26 -20.41 1.43
C VAL A 330 13.95 -21.01 0.92
N ARG A 331 12.82 -20.52 1.46
CA ARG A 331 11.49 -20.88 0.96
C ARG A 331 10.76 -19.59 0.52
N VAL A 332 10.45 -19.49 -0.75
CA VAL A 332 9.64 -18.39 -1.28
C VAL A 332 8.22 -18.49 -0.75
N LEU A 333 7.70 -17.41 -0.15
CA LEU A 333 6.39 -17.37 0.49
C LEU A 333 5.27 -16.97 -0.46
N PHE A 334 5.53 -16.01 -1.35
CA PHE A 334 4.57 -15.51 -2.32
C PHE A 334 5.21 -15.35 -3.71
N PRO A 335 4.41 -15.42 -4.79
CA PRO A 335 4.91 -15.11 -6.12
C PRO A 335 5.48 -13.67 -6.15
N ARG A 336 6.72 -13.52 -6.63
CA ARG A 336 7.27 -12.19 -6.85
C ARG A 336 6.64 -11.59 -8.10
N GLN A 337 5.89 -10.50 -7.98
CA GLN A 337 5.25 -9.83 -9.12
C GLN A 337 5.70 -8.36 -9.27
N VAL A 338 6.18 -7.73 -8.20
CA VAL A 338 6.64 -6.34 -8.17
C VAL A 338 8.02 -6.22 -7.50
N ASN A 339 8.31 -5.10 -6.85
CA ASN A 339 9.61 -4.75 -6.27
C ASN A 339 9.92 -5.42 -4.91
N SER A 340 9.15 -6.41 -4.48
CA SER A 340 9.37 -7.10 -3.22
C SER A 340 9.51 -8.61 -3.39
N VAL A 341 10.37 -9.22 -2.55
CA VAL A 341 10.57 -10.66 -2.45
C VAL A 341 10.27 -11.08 -1.02
N PHE A 342 9.39 -12.05 -0.87
CA PHE A 342 9.03 -12.61 0.44
C PHE A 342 9.59 -14.01 0.56
N VAL A 343 10.44 -14.22 1.56
CA VAL A 343 11.10 -15.51 1.81
C VAL A 343 11.05 -15.87 3.29
N ASP A 344 10.93 -17.15 3.57
CA ASP A 344 11.14 -17.69 4.90
C ASP A 344 12.58 -18.17 5.01
N LEU A 345 13.28 -17.70 6.03
CA LEU A 345 14.68 -17.97 6.31
C LEU A 345 14.87 -18.56 7.71
N PRO A 346 15.81 -19.49 7.92
CA PRO A 346 16.18 -19.93 9.25
C PRO A 346 16.66 -18.77 10.13
N LYS A 347 16.24 -18.73 11.40
CA LYS A 347 16.65 -17.68 12.35
C LYS A 347 18.17 -17.44 12.41
N PRO A 348 19.05 -18.48 12.41
CA PRO A 348 20.49 -18.25 12.41
C PRO A 348 20.97 -17.50 11.15
N VAL A 349 20.35 -17.77 9.99
CA VAL A 349 20.68 -17.09 8.72
C VAL A 349 20.26 -15.62 8.77
N ILE A 350 19.06 -15.34 9.28
CA ILE A 350 18.58 -13.97 9.50
C ILE A 350 19.55 -13.19 10.39
N GLN A 351 19.94 -13.79 11.52
CA GLN A 351 20.86 -13.13 12.45
C GLN A 351 22.24 -12.89 11.82
N ALA A 352 22.79 -13.88 11.12
CA ALA A 352 24.08 -13.75 10.43
C ALA A 352 24.07 -12.66 9.36
N LEU A 353 22.97 -12.52 8.61
CA LEU A 353 22.80 -11.42 7.64
C LEU A 353 22.73 -10.05 8.32
N TRP A 354 22.01 -9.95 9.44
CA TRP A 354 21.98 -8.71 10.24
C TRP A 354 23.35 -8.37 10.82
N ASP A 355 24.11 -9.37 11.29
CA ASP A 355 25.50 -9.18 11.80
C ASP A 355 26.47 -8.72 10.69
N LYS A 356 26.22 -9.11 9.44
CA LYS A 356 26.91 -8.58 8.25
C LYS A 356 26.46 -7.16 7.88
N GLY A 357 25.46 -6.60 8.56
CA GLY A 357 24.93 -5.24 8.38
C GLY A 357 23.77 -5.12 7.40
N TRP A 358 23.23 -6.22 6.89
CA TRP A 358 22.05 -6.16 6.03
C TRP A 358 20.81 -5.70 6.80
N LEU A 359 20.02 -4.79 6.18
CA LEU A 359 18.78 -4.27 6.73
C LEU A 359 17.61 -4.83 5.93
N PHE A 360 16.73 -5.58 6.58
CA PHE A 360 15.46 -6.06 6.05
C PHE A 360 14.50 -6.40 7.19
N TYR A 361 13.20 -6.46 6.89
CA TYR A 361 12.21 -6.77 7.91
C TYR A 361 11.92 -8.27 8.01
N ASN A 362 11.86 -8.77 9.23
CA ASN A 362 11.08 -9.97 9.53
C ASN A 362 9.60 -9.55 9.56
N PHE A 363 8.83 -9.95 8.56
CA PHE A 363 7.53 -9.38 8.25
C PHE A 363 6.36 -10.32 8.58
N ILE A 364 6.57 -11.66 8.49
CA ILE A 364 5.54 -12.65 8.72
C ILE A 364 6.08 -13.73 9.65
N GLY A 365 5.47 -13.85 10.83
CA GLY A 365 5.89 -14.84 11.82
C GLY A 365 7.36 -14.69 12.23
N GLU A 366 8.05 -15.80 12.48
CA GLU A 366 9.42 -15.78 13.01
C GLU A 366 10.52 -15.82 11.92
N GLY A 367 10.22 -16.32 10.72
CA GLY A 367 11.20 -16.50 9.63
C GLY A 367 10.84 -15.78 8.34
N GLY A 368 9.61 -15.30 8.21
CA GLY A 368 9.12 -14.68 6.99
C GLY A 368 9.66 -13.26 6.80
N CYS A 369 10.67 -13.13 5.93
CA CYS A 369 11.33 -11.87 5.64
C CYS A 369 10.78 -11.22 4.38
N ARG A 370 10.66 -9.88 4.40
CA ARG A 370 10.40 -9.06 3.23
C ARG A 370 11.69 -8.36 2.81
N LEU A 371 12.09 -8.57 1.56
CA LEU A 371 13.20 -7.89 0.90
C LEU A 371 12.61 -6.94 -0.14
N MET A 372 12.85 -5.64 0.02
CA MET A 372 12.26 -4.58 -0.80
C MET A 372 13.32 -3.89 -1.63
N CYS A 373 13.14 -3.84 -2.95
CA CYS A 373 13.95 -3.05 -3.87
C CYS A 373 13.31 -1.68 -4.11
N SER A 374 14.13 -0.68 -4.33
CA SER A 374 13.75 0.71 -4.61
C SER A 374 14.26 1.18 -5.97
N TRP A 375 13.87 2.38 -6.37
CA TRP A 375 14.25 2.97 -7.64
C TRP A 375 15.78 3.10 -7.82
N ASP A 376 16.55 3.12 -6.73
CA ASP A 376 18.01 3.28 -6.71
C ASP A 376 18.75 2.01 -6.30
N THR A 377 18.07 0.87 -6.16
CA THR A 377 18.71 -0.43 -5.87
C THR A 377 19.66 -0.79 -6.99
N ARG A 378 20.92 -1.13 -6.65
CA ARG A 378 21.94 -1.48 -7.64
C ARG A 378 22.08 -3.00 -7.77
N GLU A 379 22.49 -3.45 -8.94
CA GLU A 379 22.75 -4.86 -9.20
C GLU A 379 23.85 -5.42 -8.28
N GLU A 380 24.89 -4.62 -7.97
CA GLU A 380 25.96 -4.98 -7.06
C GLU A 380 25.45 -5.29 -5.65
N ASP A 381 24.49 -4.49 -5.15
CA ASP A 381 23.90 -4.68 -3.82
C ASP A 381 23.10 -6.01 -3.79
N VAL A 382 22.34 -6.29 -4.86
CA VAL A 382 21.59 -7.55 -5.01
C VAL A 382 22.51 -8.77 -5.05
N ARG A 383 23.58 -8.72 -5.84
CA ARG A 383 24.54 -9.81 -5.95
C ARG A 383 25.32 -10.04 -4.65
N ALA A 384 25.71 -8.98 -3.96
CA ALA A 384 26.36 -9.06 -2.65
C ALA A 384 25.45 -9.71 -1.60
N PHE A 385 24.17 -9.32 -1.55
CA PHE A 385 23.20 -9.96 -0.65
C PHE A 385 23.06 -11.46 -0.93
N ALA A 386 22.93 -11.83 -2.20
CA ALA A 386 22.78 -13.24 -2.57
C ALA A 386 24.03 -14.07 -2.25
N ALA A 387 25.23 -13.48 -2.35
CA ALA A 387 26.48 -14.13 -1.95
C ALA A 387 26.53 -14.34 -0.43
N ASP A 388 26.26 -13.30 0.34
CA ASP A 388 26.21 -13.36 1.81
C ASP A 388 25.15 -14.35 2.31
N LEU A 389 23.97 -14.37 1.67
CA LEU A 389 22.92 -15.34 2.01
C LEU A 389 23.38 -16.79 1.83
N ARG A 390 24.03 -17.09 0.69
CA ARG A 390 24.58 -18.45 0.44
C ARG A 390 25.60 -18.84 1.50
N GLU A 391 26.53 -17.95 1.82
CA GLU A 391 27.54 -18.18 2.86
C GLU A 391 26.87 -18.44 4.22
N CYS A 392 25.88 -17.61 4.62
CA CYS A 392 25.17 -17.77 5.89
C CYS A 392 24.28 -19.03 5.94
N ALA A 393 23.81 -19.51 4.79
CA ALA A 393 23.01 -20.73 4.70
C ALA A 393 23.81 -22.03 4.73
N GLY A 394 25.15 -21.95 4.87
CA GLY A 394 26.03 -23.12 4.97
C GLY A 394 26.44 -23.68 3.61
N GLY A 395 26.56 -22.81 2.62
CA GLY A 395 27.13 -23.13 1.29
C GLY A 395 28.62 -23.34 1.33
#